data_0dd111951b9ec19f08bac52d1f7b54e5
#
_entry.id   0dd111951b9ec19f08bac52d1f7b54e5
#
_cell.length_a   1.000
_cell.length_b   1.000
_cell.length_c   1.000
_cell.angle_alpha   90.00
_cell.angle_beta   90.00
_cell.angle_gamma   90.00
#
_symmetry.space_group_name_H-M   'P 1'
#
loop_
_entity.id
_entity.type
_entity.pdbx_description
1 polymer ?
#
loop_
_entity_poly.entity_id
_entity_poly.type
_entity_poly.pdbx_seq_one_letter_code
_entity_poly.pdbx_strand_id
1 'polypeptide(L)'
;MISTLLLAAAPFVAFPSQGAKLPAIDHVYLVGAVAKGDTNVVVNGVDVPVYRTGAWATFIEATEGSNNVSVVSQSGEATNVWFKVAKKPVADPSAKPAPEKVWKKLDYAKGEAKEPPTNKAPHEVTIVIDAGHGGEDTGARSPHGFYEKSANLLVAERLKAALLARGYNVVMTRETDVSIPLYDRPKVAHANNADAFVSIHHNAPPYDKDPNLLRYHTVYSWNPIGEALATAINAEMASALGDTLKSNGPMHANFAVTRNPEIPSCLVEVDFVTSPAGEEAIWNAARRRLVAEAIAAGIDAWRKGTTKDR
;
A
#
# COMPACT_ATOMS: atom_id res chain seq x y z
N MET A 1 28.83 -31.02 -23.57
CA MET A 1 27.72 -30.70 -22.68
C MET A 1 28.30 -29.98 -21.48
N ILE A 2 28.27 -28.65 -21.49
CA ILE A 2 28.68 -27.83 -20.34
C ILE A 2 27.43 -27.74 -19.45
N SER A 3 27.45 -28.55 -18.38
CA SER A 3 26.46 -28.44 -17.32
C SER A 3 26.69 -27.10 -16.60
N THR A 4 25.92 -26.09 -16.94
CA THR A 4 25.87 -24.86 -16.15
C THR A 4 25.26 -25.27 -14.82
N LEU A 5 26.09 -25.49 -13.79
CA LEU A 5 25.62 -25.47 -12.41
C LEU A 5 25.00 -24.07 -12.20
N LEU A 6 23.69 -24.00 -12.24
CA LEU A 6 23.00 -22.87 -11.57
C LEU A 6 23.36 -23.04 -10.08
N LEU A 7 24.30 -22.23 -9.59
CA LEU A 7 24.45 -22.07 -8.14
C LEU A 7 23.08 -21.64 -7.62
N ALA A 8 22.47 -22.48 -6.77
CA ALA A 8 21.29 -22.14 -6.07
C ALA A 8 21.61 -20.88 -5.24
N ALA A 9 20.88 -19.82 -5.44
CA ALA A 9 21.07 -18.60 -4.68
C ALA A 9 20.52 -18.83 -3.25
N ALA A 10 21.25 -18.35 -2.25
CA ALA A 10 20.78 -18.41 -0.87
C ALA A 10 19.42 -17.67 -0.72
N PRO A 11 18.55 -18.10 0.21
CA PRO A 11 17.28 -17.45 0.47
C PRO A 11 17.46 -15.95 0.73
N PHE A 12 16.60 -15.13 0.15
CA PHE A 12 16.56 -13.70 0.42
C PHE A 12 15.47 -13.39 1.46
N VAL A 13 15.81 -12.60 2.47
CA VAL A 13 14.87 -12.10 3.47
C VAL A 13 14.71 -10.59 3.25
N ALA A 14 13.53 -10.19 2.80
CA ALA A 14 13.23 -8.80 2.52
C ALA A 14 12.87 -8.02 3.79
N PHE A 15 12.13 -8.64 4.69
CA PHE A 15 11.74 -8.06 5.98
C PHE A 15 11.67 -9.15 7.06
N PRO A 16 12.12 -8.86 8.32
CA PRO A 16 12.93 -7.69 8.68
C PRO A 16 14.27 -7.67 7.97
N SER A 17 14.78 -6.49 7.68
CA SER A 17 16.14 -6.38 7.13
C SER A 17 17.17 -6.70 8.20
N GLN A 18 18.36 -7.09 7.79
CA GLN A 18 19.49 -7.35 8.68
C GLN A 18 19.74 -6.16 9.61
N GLY A 19 19.70 -6.40 10.92
CA GLY A 19 19.91 -5.38 11.94
C GLY A 19 18.73 -4.45 12.20
N ALA A 20 17.56 -4.73 11.66
CA ALA A 20 16.35 -3.91 11.88
C ALA A 20 16.03 -3.71 13.35
N LYS A 21 15.53 -2.54 13.71
CA LYS A 21 15.01 -2.22 15.04
C LYS A 21 13.50 -2.14 14.98
N LEU A 22 12.82 -3.04 15.65
CA LEU A 22 11.36 -3.14 15.68
C LEU A 22 10.80 -2.61 17.00
N PRO A 23 9.54 -2.14 17.02
CA PRO A 23 8.86 -1.75 18.25
C PRO A 23 8.72 -2.95 19.21
N ALA A 24 8.19 -2.73 20.39
CA ALA A 24 7.88 -3.77 21.37
C ALA A 24 6.70 -4.62 20.87
N ILE A 25 6.99 -5.77 20.28
CA ILE A 25 6.04 -6.73 19.70
C ILE A 25 6.40 -8.15 20.16
N ASP A 26 5.42 -9.05 20.19
CA ASP A 26 5.62 -10.46 20.55
C ASP A 26 5.70 -11.37 19.35
N HIS A 27 5.33 -10.88 18.19
CA HIS A 27 5.37 -11.58 16.90
C HIS A 27 5.83 -10.63 15.82
N VAL A 28 6.41 -11.20 14.77
CA VAL A 28 6.82 -10.45 13.57
C VAL A 28 6.56 -11.26 12.32
N TYR A 29 6.08 -10.61 11.27
CA TYR A 29 6.04 -11.26 9.97
C TYR A 29 7.42 -11.23 9.31
N LEU A 30 7.69 -12.28 8.54
CA LEU A 30 8.85 -12.33 7.64
C LEU A 30 8.37 -12.52 6.21
N VAL A 31 9.02 -11.85 5.30
CA VAL A 31 8.81 -12.05 3.87
C VAL A 31 10.14 -12.16 3.16
N GLY A 32 10.17 -12.97 2.11
CA GLY A 32 11.38 -13.18 1.34
C GLY A 32 11.15 -13.98 0.07
N ALA A 33 12.24 -14.35 -0.57
CA ALA A 33 12.22 -15.14 -1.79
C ALA A 33 13.32 -16.21 -1.80
N VAL A 34 13.04 -17.29 -2.51
CA VAL A 34 13.97 -18.37 -2.86
C VAL A 34 13.99 -18.56 -4.37
N ALA A 35 14.77 -19.50 -4.87
CA ALA A 35 14.82 -19.82 -6.28
C ALA A 35 13.41 -20.22 -6.79
N LYS A 36 13.08 -19.79 -8.00
CA LYS A 36 11.84 -20.18 -8.64
C LYS A 36 11.87 -21.70 -8.89
N GLY A 37 10.88 -22.38 -8.36
CA GLY A 37 10.77 -23.84 -8.44
C GLY A 37 10.85 -24.53 -7.08
N ASP A 38 11.41 -23.85 -6.05
CA ASP A 38 11.29 -24.32 -4.68
C ASP A 38 9.81 -24.29 -4.25
N THR A 39 9.39 -25.29 -3.49
CA THR A 39 7.99 -25.42 -3.02
C THR A 39 7.87 -25.12 -1.53
N ASN A 40 8.97 -25.17 -0.79
CA ASN A 40 9.04 -24.77 0.61
C ASN A 40 10.37 -24.12 0.95
N VAL A 41 10.38 -23.41 2.06
CA VAL A 41 11.57 -22.91 2.74
C VAL A 41 11.44 -23.22 4.22
N VAL A 42 12.55 -23.52 4.90
CA VAL A 42 12.54 -23.81 6.34
C VAL A 42 12.96 -22.55 7.10
N VAL A 43 12.07 -22.03 7.93
CA VAL A 43 12.32 -20.86 8.78
C VAL A 43 12.35 -21.30 10.23
N ASN A 44 13.49 -21.16 10.90
CA ASN A 44 13.71 -21.63 12.27
C ASN A 44 13.26 -23.10 12.49
N GLY A 45 13.48 -23.97 11.52
CA GLY A 45 13.10 -25.39 11.59
C GLY A 45 11.63 -25.67 11.23
N VAL A 46 10.84 -24.67 10.84
CA VAL A 46 9.45 -24.81 10.43
C VAL A 46 9.33 -24.68 8.91
N ASP A 47 8.64 -25.62 8.28
CA ASP A 47 8.34 -25.56 6.84
C ASP A 47 7.36 -24.43 6.52
N VAL A 48 7.75 -23.59 5.57
CA VAL A 48 6.95 -22.47 5.07
C VAL A 48 6.70 -22.65 3.57
N PRO A 49 5.44 -22.66 3.13
CA PRO A 49 5.11 -22.80 1.71
C PRO A 49 5.71 -21.65 0.87
N VAL A 50 6.21 -21.99 -0.30
CA VAL A 50 6.70 -21.03 -1.29
C VAL A 50 5.68 -20.85 -2.38
N TYR A 51 5.38 -19.60 -2.70
CA TYR A 51 4.50 -19.24 -3.80
C TYR A 51 5.18 -19.50 -5.14
N ARG A 52 4.41 -19.72 -6.20
CA ARG A 52 4.90 -20.08 -7.55
C ARG A 52 5.95 -19.14 -8.15
N THR A 53 6.07 -17.92 -7.63
CA THR A 53 7.11 -16.96 -8.03
C THR A 53 8.44 -17.13 -7.30
N GLY A 54 8.50 -17.98 -6.26
CA GLY A 54 9.61 -18.10 -5.33
C GLY A 54 9.43 -17.25 -4.06
N ALA A 55 8.41 -16.42 -3.99
CA ALA A 55 8.10 -15.61 -2.82
C ALA A 55 7.54 -16.47 -1.67
N TRP A 56 7.87 -16.09 -0.44
CA TRP A 56 7.32 -16.70 0.77
C TRP A 56 7.04 -15.65 1.83
N ALA A 57 6.10 -15.97 2.72
CA ALA A 57 5.77 -15.16 3.87
C ALA A 57 5.41 -16.06 5.06
N THR A 58 5.83 -15.65 6.25
CA THR A 58 5.52 -16.37 7.49
C THR A 58 5.42 -15.41 8.66
N PHE A 59 5.00 -15.95 9.80
CA PHE A 59 4.78 -15.20 11.03
C PHE A 59 5.42 -15.98 12.18
N ILE A 60 6.32 -15.34 12.93
CA ILE A 60 7.09 -15.98 14.00
C ILE A 60 6.95 -15.24 15.31
N GLU A 61 7.18 -15.92 16.42
CA GLU A 61 7.37 -15.29 17.72
C GLU A 61 8.64 -14.46 17.73
N ALA A 62 8.59 -13.32 18.45
CA ALA A 62 9.70 -12.43 18.65
C ALA A 62 9.81 -12.07 20.14
N THR A 63 11.04 -11.96 20.63
CA THR A 63 11.32 -11.63 22.03
C THR A 63 12.05 -10.31 22.16
N GLU A 64 11.92 -9.65 23.31
CA GLU A 64 12.71 -8.46 23.63
C GLU A 64 14.20 -8.71 23.42
N GLY A 65 14.89 -7.75 22.79
CA GLY A 65 16.32 -7.86 22.49
C GLY A 65 16.60 -8.44 21.12
N SER A 66 17.68 -9.20 20.99
CA SER A 66 18.15 -9.73 19.71
C SER A 66 17.45 -11.04 19.36
N ASN A 67 16.88 -11.08 18.16
CA ASN A 67 16.27 -12.25 17.56
C ASN A 67 17.12 -12.67 16.34
N ASN A 68 17.37 -13.98 16.21
CA ASN A 68 18.07 -14.55 15.06
C ASN A 68 17.12 -15.49 14.33
N VAL A 69 17.09 -15.40 13.02
CA VAL A 69 16.26 -16.23 12.15
C VAL A 69 17.13 -16.93 11.14
N SER A 70 17.03 -18.24 11.09
CA SER A 70 17.64 -19.06 10.05
C SER A 70 16.60 -19.38 8.98
N VAL A 71 16.97 -19.17 7.73
CA VAL A 71 16.13 -19.47 6.56
C VAL A 71 16.92 -20.39 5.65
N VAL A 72 16.39 -21.57 5.37
CA VAL A 72 17.05 -22.60 4.56
C VAL A 72 16.18 -22.94 3.36
N SER A 73 16.74 -22.83 2.16
CA SER A 73 16.04 -23.22 0.92
C SER A 73 15.97 -24.74 0.75
N GLN A 74 15.15 -25.18 -0.16
CA GLN A 74 15.03 -26.61 -0.51
C GLN A 74 16.36 -27.21 -1.04
N SER A 75 17.22 -26.38 -1.63
CA SER A 75 18.57 -26.79 -2.06
C SER A 75 19.60 -26.90 -0.93
N GLY A 76 19.22 -26.52 0.30
CA GLY A 76 20.11 -26.53 1.47
C GLY A 76 20.94 -25.25 1.68
N GLU A 77 20.79 -24.26 0.80
CA GLU A 77 21.40 -22.94 0.99
C GLU A 77 20.72 -22.19 2.14
N ALA A 78 21.51 -21.52 2.99
CA ALA A 78 21.02 -20.88 4.19
C ALA A 78 21.32 -19.38 4.25
N THR A 79 20.40 -18.62 4.79
CA THR A 79 20.59 -17.22 5.16
C THR A 79 20.19 -17.02 6.61
N ASN A 80 21.01 -16.27 7.34
CA ASN A 80 20.70 -15.88 8.72
C ASN A 80 20.46 -14.37 8.80
N VAL A 81 19.37 -13.99 9.39
CA VAL A 81 19.00 -12.59 9.62
C VAL A 81 18.81 -12.35 11.12
N TRP A 82 19.31 -11.25 11.62
CA TRP A 82 19.02 -10.82 12.98
C TRP A 82 18.34 -9.45 12.99
N PHE A 83 17.48 -9.22 14.01
CA PHE A 83 16.82 -7.95 14.27
C PHE A 83 16.68 -7.76 15.79
N LYS A 84 16.36 -6.56 16.22
CA LYS A 84 16.13 -6.24 17.62
C LYS A 84 14.70 -5.78 17.84
N VAL A 85 14.08 -6.31 18.89
CA VAL A 85 12.77 -5.87 19.38
C VAL A 85 12.98 -4.97 20.61
N ALA A 86 12.32 -3.82 20.61
CA ALA A 86 12.38 -2.86 21.69
C ALA A 86 11.78 -3.45 22.98
N LYS A 87 12.25 -2.97 24.13
CA LYS A 87 11.68 -3.30 25.43
C LYS A 87 10.25 -2.80 25.54
N LYS A 88 9.34 -3.65 26.06
CA LYS A 88 7.99 -3.19 26.42
C LYS A 88 8.13 -2.08 27.46
N PRO A 89 7.44 -0.93 27.26
CA PRO A 89 7.40 0.09 28.30
C PRO A 89 6.88 -0.55 29.59
N VAL A 90 7.63 -0.40 30.68
CA VAL A 90 7.10 -0.75 32.00
C VAL A 90 5.97 0.23 32.28
N ALA A 91 4.76 -0.30 32.51
CA ALA A 91 3.64 0.56 32.89
C ALA A 91 4.03 1.29 34.19
N ASP A 92 4.16 2.60 34.12
CA ASP A 92 4.29 3.42 35.31
C ASP A 92 2.94 3.41 36.02
N PRO A 93 2.85 2.79 37.22
CA PRO A 93 1.59 2.73 37.96
C PRO A 93 1.09 4.11 38.39
N SER A 94 1.95 5.13 38.36
CA SER A 94 1.61 6.53 38.64
C SER A 94 1.32 7.33 37.37
N ALA A 95 1.57 6.78 36.17
CA ALA A 95 1.23 7.43 34.95
C ALA A 95 -0.29 7.58 34.89
N LYS A 96 -0.76 8.83 34.92
CA LYS A 96 -2.14 9.11 34.53
C LYS A 96 -2.38 8.41 33.19
N PRO A 97 -3.50 7.65 33.03
CA PRO A 97 -3.83 7.07 31.74
C PRO A 97 -3.63 8.18 30.72
N ALA A 98 -2.86 7.87 29.67
CA ALA A 98 -2.72 8.80 28.55
C ALA A 98 -4.14 9.26 28.26
N PRO A 99 -4.40 10.59 28.19
CA PRO A 99 -5.74 11.07 27.97
C PRO A 99 -6.25 10.24 26.81
N GLU A 100 -7.32 9.49 27.08
CA GLU A 100 -8.01 8.72 26.03
C GLU A 100 -7.93 9.63 24.83
N LYS A 101 -7.27 9.19 23.75
CA LYS A 101 -7.23 10.01 22.54
C LYS A 101 -8.68 10.09 22.15
N VAL A 102 -9.41 10.94 22.85
CA VAL A 102 -10.67 11.43 22.40
C VAL A 102 -10.27 12.06 21.10
N TRP A 103 -10.43 11.27 20.05
CA TRP A 103 -10.61 11.79 18.73
C TRP A 103 -11.81 12.70 18.92
N LYS A 104 -11.58 13.91 19.50
CA LYS A 104 -12.56 14.96 19.44
C LYS A 104 -12.98 14.84 18.00
N LYS A 105 -14.25 14.49 17.78
CA LYS A 105 -14.92 14.73 16.52
C LYS A 105 -14.47 16.14 16.16
N LEU A 106 -13.33 16.21 15.47
CA LEU A 106 -12.85 17.48 14.96
C LEU A 106 -14.06 17.88 14.16
N ASP A 107 -14.59 19.05 14.45
CA ASP A 107 -15.80 19.57 13.84
C ASP A 107 -15.45 19.85 12.38
N TYR A 108 -15.30 18.75 11.58
CA TYR A 108 -15.02 18.77 10.14
C TYR A 108 -16.20 19.30 9.33
N ALA A 109 -17.30 19.63 10.04
CA ALA A 109 -18.53 20.12 9.47
C ALA A 109 -18.46 21.56 8.93
N LYS A 110 -17.30 22.22 8.96
CA LYS A 110 -17.19 23.62 8.52
C LYS A 110 -16.59 23.84 7.14
N GLY A 111 -16.19 22.79 6.41
CA GLY A 111 -15.98 22.89 4.98
C GLY A 111 -17.25 22.45 4.27
N GLU A 112 -17.86 23.31 3.49
CA GLU A 112 -18.91 22.87 2.58
C GLU A 112 -18.31 21.77 1.68
N ALA A 113 -18.94 20.59 1.67
CA ALA A 113 -18.54 19.52 0.79
C ALA A 113 -18.58 20.07 -0.65
N LYS A 114 -17.43 20.05 -1.32
CA LYS A 114 -17.40 20.47 -2.71
C LYS A 114 -18.15 19.41 -3.51
N GLU A 115 -19.29 19.79 -4.05
CA GLU A 115 -20.09 18.90 -4.87
C GLU A 115 -19.26 18.33 -6.03
N PRO A 116 -19.51 17.08 -6.44
CA PRO A 116 -18.90 16.54 -7.64
C PRO A 116 -19.11 17.49 -8.82
N PRO A 117 -18.11 17.68 -9.71
CA PRO A 117 -18.21 18.63 -10.82
C PRO A 117 -19.08 18.09 -11.96
N THR A 118 -20.35 17.78 -11.65
CA THR A 118 -21.31 17.14 -12.56
C THR A 118 -21.64 17.96 -13.80
N ASN A 119 -21.45 19.26 -13.74
CA ASN A 119 -21.66 20.22 -14.82
C ASN A 119 -20.41 20.45 -15.69
N LYS A 120 -19.27 19.85 -15.35
CA LYS A 120 -18.02 19.98 -16.12
C LYS A 120 -17.82 18.81 -17.07
N ALA A 121 -17.37 19.08 -18.27
CA ALA A 121 -16.83 18.06 -19.17
C ALA A 121 -15.46 17.57 -18.67
N PRO A 122 -14.99 16.36 -19.03
CA PRO A 122 -13.70 15.85 -18.55
C PRO A 122 -12.52 16.82 -18.74
N HIS A 123 -12.44 17.51 -19.88
CA HIS A 123 -11.37 18.46 -20.19
C HIS A 123 -11.39 19.75 -19.33
N GLU A 124 -12.45 19.98 -18.56
CA GLU A 124 -12.58 21.07 -17.61
C GLU A 124 -12.25 20.62 -16.17
N VAL A 125 -11.96 19.32 -15.98
CA VAL A 125 -11.68 18.72 -14.68
C VAL A 125 -10.21 18.37 -14.57
N THR A 126 -9.56 18.85 -13.50
CA THR A 126 -8.16 18.58 -13.20
C THR A 126 -8.06 17.57 -12.06
N ILE A 127 -7.40 16.46 -12.32
CA ILE A 127 -7.11 15.41 -11.33
C ILE A 127 -5.62 15.44 -10.98
N VAL A 128 -5.30 15.55 -9.70
CA VAL A 128 -3.93 15.34 -9.23
C VAL A 128 -3.77 13.91 -8.75
N ILE A 129 -2.79 13.22 -9.32
CA ILE A 129 -2.39 11.86 -8.91
C ILE A 129 -1.12 11.98 -8.07
N ASP A 130 -1.16 11.47 -6.87
CA ASP A 130 -0.02 11.38 -5.99
C ASP A 130 0.51 9.93 -5.99
N ALA A 131 1.72 9.72 -6.49
CA ALA A 131 2.39 8.44 -6.32
C ALA A 131 3.07 8.43 -4.95
N GLY A 132 2.50 7.71 -3.99
CA GLY A 132 2.99 7.66 -2.61
C GLY A 132 4.45 7.26 -2.48
N HIS A 133 5.13 7.70 -1.41
CA HIS A 133 6.56 7.52 -1.19
C HIS A 133 7.44 8.14 -2.30
N GLY A 134 8.71 7.73 -2.40
CA GLY A 134 9.65 8.19 -3.42
C GLY A 134 11.00 8.61 -2.85
N GLY A 135 12.06 8.49 -3.64
CA GLY A 135 13.43 8.77 -3.21
C GLY A 135 13.86 7.92 -2.01
N GLU A 136 14.23 8.56 -0.91
CA GLU A 136 14.66 7.89 0.32
C GLU A 136 13.50 7.22 1.08
N ASP A 137 12.28 7.72 0.94
CA ASP A 137 11.09 7.08 1.47
C ASP A 137 10.67 5.93 0.55
N THR A 138 11.02 4.71 0.94
CA THR A 138 10.81 3.51 0.12
C THR A 138 9.41 2.92 0.24
N GLY A 139 8.67 3.27 1.30
CA GLY A 139 7.50 2.50 1.72
C GLY A 139 7.84 1.08 2.14
N ALA A 140 6.88 0.21 2.11
CA ALA A 140 7.02 -1.20 2.43
C ALA A 140 7.86 -1.96 1.38
N ARG A 141 8.29 -3.18 1.72
CA ARG A 141 9.13 -4.01 0.87
C ARG A 141 8.47 -5.35 0.56
N SER A 142 8.51 -5.74 -0.70
CA SER A 142 7.95 -7.00 -1.18
C SER A 142 8.89 -8.19 -0.91
N PRO A 143 8.42 -9.45 -1.00
CA PRO A 143 9.24 -10.64 -0.81
C PRO A 143 10.51 -10.70 -1.66
N HIS A 144 10.45 -10.27 -2.93
CA HIS A 144 11.63 -10.17 -3.80
C HIS A 144 12.45 -8.88 -3.61
N GLY A 145 12.10 -8.05 -2.63
CA GLY A 145 12.86 -6.86 -2.26
C GLY A 145 12.51 -5.59 -3.02
N PHE A 146 11.46 -5.58 -3.83
CA PHE A 146 10.97 -4.37 -4.48
C PHE A 146 10.30 -3.44 -3.47
N TYR A 147 10.35 -2.16 -3.75
CA TYR A 147 9.79 -1.14 -2.86
C TYR A 147 8.41 -0.69 -3.30
N GLU A 148 7.55 -0.38 -2.34
CA GLU A 148 6.21 0.16 -2.54
C GLU A 148 6.21 1.42 -3.41
N LYS A 149 7.17 2.33 -3.22
CA LYS A 149 7.32 3.55 -4.03
C LYS A 149 7.34 3.29 -5.54
N SER A 150 7.92 2.16 -5.96
CA SER A 150 7.98 1.77 -7.37
C SER A 150 6.65 1.23 -7.87
N ALA A 151 5.96 0.43 -7.06
CA ALA A 151 4.62 -0.06 -7.35
C ALA A 151 3.62 1.09 -7.48
N ASN A 152 3.68 2.06 -6.56
CA ASN A 152 2.83 3.25 -6.55
C ASN A 152 3.00 4.07 -7.85
N LEU A 153 4.25 4.29 -8.27
CA LEU A 153 4.55 5.04 -9.49
C LEU A 153 4.02 4.32 -10.73
N LEU A 154 4.22 2.99 -10.83
CA LEU A 154 3.74 2.20 -11.96
C LEU A 154 2.22 2.21 -12.12
N VAL A 155 1.46 2.20 -11.02
CA VAL A 155 0.00 2.32 -11.07
C VAL A 155 -0.41 3.75 -11.39
N ALA A 156 0.24 4.75 -10.78
CA ALA A 156 -0.04 6.17 -11.01
C ALA A 156 0.17 6.57 -12.48
N GLU A 157 1.24 6.08 -13.13
CA GLU A 157 1.50 6.29 -14.56
C GLU A 157 0.39 5.70 -15.45
N ARG A 158 -0.11 4.51 -15.10
CA ARG A 158 -1.22 3.88 -15.82
C ARG A 158 -2.53 4.63 -15.62
N LEU A 159 -2.76 5.13 -14.40
CA LEU A 159 -3.92 5.98 -14.09
C LEU A 159 -3.85 7.30 -14.85
N LYS A 160 -2.69 7.96 -14.92
CA LYS A 160 -2.48 9.15 -15.76
C LYS A 160 -2.88 8.87 -17.20
N ALA A 161 -2.38 7.79 -17.79
CA ALA A 161 -2.71 7.42 -19.17
C ALA A 161 -4.21 7.16 -19.36
N ALA A 162 -4.86 6.47 -18.42
CA ALA A 162 -6.28 6.16 -18.46
C ALA A 162 -7.17 7.41 -18.36
N LEU A 163 -6.78 8.37 -17.52
CA LEU A 163 -7.51 9.64 -17.36
C LEU A 163 -7.30 10.58 -18.56
N LEU A 164 -6.07 10.70 -19.08
CA LEU A 164 -5.80 11.46 -20.30
C LEU A 164 -6.59 10.92 -21.50
N ALA A 165 -6.70 9.59 -21.64
CA ALA A 165 -7.51 8.96 -22.68
C ALA A 165 -9.02 9.26 -22.54
N ARG A 166 -9.50 9.59 -21.33
CA ARG A 166 -10.87 10.05 -21.04
C ARG A 166 -11.05 11.56 -21.18
N GLY A 167 -9.97 12.29 -21.50
CA GLY A 167 -9.99 13.72 -21.73
C GLY A 167 -9.80 14.58 -20.48
N TYR A 168 -9.41 14.03 -19.34
CA TYR A 168 -9.12 14.79 -18.13
C TYR A 168 -7.80 15.56 -18.22
N ASN A 169 -7.70 16.69 -17.50
CA ASN A 169 -6.42 17.29 -17.18
C ASN A 169 -5.79 16.54 -16.00
N VAL A 170 -4.53 16.14 -16.16
CA VAL A 170 -3.85 15.32 -15.14
C VAL A 170 -2.52 15.93 -14.76
N VAL A 171 -2.30 16.07 -13.46
CA VAL A 171 -1.02 16.48 -12.86
C VAL A 171 -0.56 15.37 -11.93
N MET A 172 0.73 15.05 -11.93
CA MET A 172 1.31 14.10 -10.98
C MET A 172 2.17 14.84 -9.96
N THR A 173 2.17 14.38 -8.70
CA THR A 173 3.09 14.92 -7.69
C THR A 173 4.53 14.57 -8.02
N ARG A 174 4.78 13.37 -8.56
CA ARG A 174 6.08 12.93 -9.10
C ARG A 174 5.87 12.01 -10.31
N GLU A 175 6.78 12.09 -11.25
CA GLU A 175 6.86 11.22 -12.43
C GLU A 175 8.13 10.36 -12.45
N THR A 176 8.99 10.53 -11.45
CA THR A 176 10.23 9.77 -11.26
C THR A 176 10.40 9.37 -9.80
N ASP A 177 11.48 8.66 -9.48
CA ASP A 177 11.80 8.26 -8.10
C ASP A 177 12.48 9.41 -7.34
N VAL A 178 11.68 10.39 -6.93
CA VAL A 178 12.12 11.55 -6.14
C VAL A 178 11.32 11.65 -4.84
N SER A 179 11.96 12.16 -3.79
CA SER A 179 11.30 12.47 -2.52
C SER A 179 10.45 13.72 -2.62
N ILE A 180 9.21 13.64 -2.16
CA ILE A 180 8.34 14.80 -1.96
C ILE A 180 7.93 14.84 -0.50
N PRO A 181 8.15 15.94 0.22
CA PRO A 181 7.71 16.07 1.59
C PRO A 181 6.20 15.82 1.73
N LEU A 182 5.82 15.08 2.77
CA LEU A 182 4.44 14.61 2.96
C LEU A 182 3.39 15.72 2.86
N TYR A 183 3.66 16.88 3.49
CA TYR A 183 2.73 18.00 3.50
C TYR A 183 2.80 18.89 2.25
N ASP A 184 3.74 18.63 1.33
CA ASP A 184 3.81 19.35 0.06
C ASP A 184 2.98 18.67 -1.04
N ARG A 185 2.68 17.38 -0.88
CA ARG A 185 1.86 16.61 -1.83
C ARG A 185 0.48 17.23 -2.06
N PRO A 186 -0.33 17.53 -1.02
CA PRO A 186 -1.62 18.21 -1.21
C PRO A 186 -1.50 19.63 -1.80
N LYS A 187 -0.37 20.32 -1.59
CA LYS A 187 -0.16 21.66 -2.14
C LYS A 187 -0.12 21.67 -3.68
N VAL A 188 0.29 20.54 -4.29
CA VAL A 188 0.25 20.40 -5.76
C VAL A 188 -1.19 20.52 -6.28
N ALA A 189 -2.16 19.96 -5.54
CA ALA A 189 -3.57 20.06 -5.92
C ALA A 189 -4.07 21.51 -5.82
N HIS A 190 -3.73 22.23 -4.76
CA HIS A 190 -4.08 23.65 -4.63
C HIS A 190 -3.44 24.50 -5.72
N ALA A 191 -2.15 24.31 -5.98
CA ALA A 191 -1.41 25.08 -6.99
C ALA A 191 -1.95 24.91 -8.42
N ASN A 192 -2.64 23.80 -8.68
CA ASN A 192 -3.24 23.47 -9.98
C ASN A 192 -4.77 23.63 -10.01
N ASN A 193 -5.39 24.19 -8.97
CA ASN A 193 -6.85 24.31 -8.85
C ASN A 193 -7.57 23.00 -9.12
N ALA A 194 -7.04 21.90 -8.61
CA ALA A 194 -7.54 20.57 -8.88
C ALA A 194 -8.99 20.37 -8.38
N ASP A 195 -9.75 19.58 -9.11
CA ASP A 195 -11.09 19.15 -8.71
C ASP A 195 -11.05 17.92 -7.80
N ALA A 196 -9.99 17.09 -7.91
CA ALA A 196 -9.75 15.96 -7.02
C ALA A 196 -8.26 15.64 -6.87
N PHE A 197 -7.92 15.00 -5.73
CA PHE A 197 -6.60 14.47 -5.41
C PHE A 197 -6.69 12.98 -5.08
N VAL A 198 -5.92 12.15 -5.77
CA VAL A 198 -5.92 10.69 -5.60
C VAL A 198 -4.51 10.22 -5.33
N SER A 199 -4.23 9.79 -4.09
CA SER A 199 -2.96 9.21 -3.70
C SER A 199 -2.98 7.69 -3.90
N ILE A 200 -1.95 7.15 -4.52
CA ILE A 200 -1.79 5.72 -4.84
C ILE A 200 -0.75 5.11 -3.93
N HIS A 201 -1.15 4.08 -3.21
CA HIS A 201 -0.36 3.30 -2.27
C HIS A 201 -0.58 1.80 -2.42
N HIS A 202 0.29 1.02 -1.80
CA HIS A 202 0.13 -0.41 -1.60
C HIS A 202 0.36 -0.74 -0.14
N ASN A 203 -0.53 -1.54 0.40
CA ASN A 203 -0.60 -1.82 1.82
C ASN A 203 0.50 -2.78 2.30
N ALA A 204 0.73 -2.75 3.59
CA ALA A 204 1.47 -3.76 4.36
C ALA A 204 0.76 -3.98 5.70
N PRO A 205 0.75 -5.21 6.25
CA PRO A 205 0.16 -5.41 7.57
C PRO A 205 1.02 -4.73 8.65
N PRO A 206 0.45 -4.46 9.82
CA PRO A 206 1.24 -4.19 11.01
C PRO A 206 2.27 -5.31 11.26
N TYR A 207 3.40 -5.00 11.87
CA TYR A 207 4.51 -5.95 12.06
C TYR A 207 4.09 -7.22 12.81
N ASP A 208 3.07 -7.13 13.65
CA ASP A 208 2.51 -8.19 14.48
C ASP A 208 1.29 -8.89 13.86
N LYS A 209 1.11 -8.81 12.54
CA LYS A 209 0.02 -9.48 11.81
C LYS A 209 0.57 -10.38 10.72
N ASP A 210 -0.07 -11.52 10.53
CA ASP A 210 0.31 -12.49 9.50
C ASP A 210 0.01 -11.91 8.09
N PRO A 211 1.04 -11.76 7.24
CA PRO A 211 0.88 -11.21 5.89
C PRO A 211 0.08 -12.11 4.95
N ASN A 212 -0.09 -13.40 5.29
CA ASN A 212 -0.85 -14.34 4.48
C ASN A 212 -2.37 -14.22 4.71
N LEU A 213 -2.79 -13.66 5.85
CA LEU A 213 -4.20 -13.51 6.22
C LEU A 213 -4.84 -12.22 5.74
N LEU A 214 -4.03 -11.23 5.33
CA LEU A 214 -4.50 -9.90 4.99
C LEU A 214 -4.19 -9.59 3.53
N ARG A 215 -5.22 -9.61 2.70
CA ARG A 215 -5.14 -9.18 1.31
C ARG A 215 -6.47 -8.65 0.83
N TYR A 216 -6.53 -7.33 0.59
CA TYR A 216 -7.70 -6.59 0.09
C TYR A 216 -7.26 -5.26 -0.52
N HIS A 217 -8.15 -4.63 -1.27
CA HIS A 217 -8.02 -3.21 -1.59
C HIS A 217 -8.96 -2.38 -0.72
N THR A 218 -8.62 -1.12 -0.51
CA THR A 218 -9.48 -0.16 0.19
C THR A 218 -9.19 1.26 -0.30
N VAL A 219 -10.15 2.16 -0.15
CA VAL A 219 -9.97 3.57 -0.48
C VAL A 219 -10.29 4.41 0.74
N TYR A 220 -9.31 5.16 1.21
CA TYR A 220 -9.44 5.99 2.39
C TYR A 220 -9.79 7.43 2.03
N SER A 221 -10.71 8.02 2.79
CA SER A 221 -10.94 9.45 2.87
C SER A 221 -10.85 9.92 4.32
N TRP A 222 -10.69 11.21 4.54
CA TRP A 222 -10.66 11.75 5.91
C TRP A 222 -11.93 12.53 6.24
N ASN A 223 -12.47 13.26 5.30
CA ASN A 223 -13.61 14.16 5.50
C ASN A 223 -14.75 13.82 4.50
N PRO A 224 -15.97 14.33 4.73
CA PRO A 224 -17.10 14.10 3.83
C PRO A 224 -16.85 14.54 2.38
N ILE A 225 -15.97 15.51 2.15
CA ILE A 225 -15.62 16.01 0.81
C ILE A 225 -14.99 14.88 -0.04
N GLY A 226 -14.11 14.07 0.55
CA GLY A 226 -13.43 12.96 -0.12
C GLY A 226 -14.25 11.67 -0.17
N GLU A 227 -15.31 11.55 0.64
CA GLU A 227 -16.05 10.30 0.82
C GLU A 227 -16.73 9.81 -0.47
N ALA A 228 -17.39 10.72 -1.18
CA ALA A 228 -18.06 10.37 -2.45
C ALA A 228 -17.06 9.89 -3.51
N LEU A 229 -15.87 10.53 -3.59
CA LEU A 229 -14.80 10.10 -4.48
C LEU A 229 -14.25 8.72 -4.08
N ALA A 230 -13.96 8.51 -2.79
CA ALA A 230 -13.46 7.24 -2.28
C ALA A 230 -14.46 6.10 -2.50
N THR A 231 -15.75 6.35 -2.27
CA THR A 231 -16.84 5.38 -2.49
C THR A 231 -16.95 4.98 -3.94
N ALA A 232 -16.93 5.95 -4.86
CA ALA A 232 -17.02 5.68 -6.30
C ALA A 232 -15.82 4.86 -6.80
N ILE A 233 -14.60 5.23 -6.41
CA ILE A 233 -13.39 4.49 -6.79
C ILE A 233 -13.43 3.07 -6.22
N ASN A 234 -13.78 2.92 -4.93
CA ASN A 234 -13.85 1.61 -4.30
C ASN A 234 -14.87 0.69 -4.97
N ALA A 235 -16.04 1.20 -5.36
CA ALA A 235 -17.08 0.43 -6.03
C ALA A 235 -16.62 -0.11 -7.39
N GLU A 236 -15.98 0.72 -8.21
CA GLU A 236 -15.45 0.30 -9.50
C GLU A 236 -14.27 -0.67 -9.36
N MET A 237 -13.40 -0.46 -8.39
CA MET A 237 -12.34 -1.41 -8.06
C MET A 237 -12.92 -2.76 -7.61
N ALA A 238 -13.91 -2.77 -6.73
CA ALA A 238 -14.57 -4.00 -6.28
C ALA A 238 -15.22 -4.75 -7.44
N SER A 239 -15.87 -4.03 -8.35
CA SER A 239 -16.46 -4.62 -9.56
C SER A 239 -15.41 -5.22 -10.51
N ALA A 240 -14.32 -4.50 -10.77
CA ALA A 240 -13.29 -4.93 -11.72
C ALA A 240 -12.39 -6.04 -11.16
N LEU A 241 -12.10 -6.03 -9.87
CA LEU A 241 -11.18 -6.97 -9.23
C LEU A 241 -11.90 -8.25 -8.78
N GLY A 242 -13.18 -8.17 -8.48
CA GLY A 242 -14.05 -9.30 -8.18
C GLY A 242 -13.46 -10.27 -7.15
N ASP A 243 -13.52 -11.56 -7.45
CA ASP A 243 -13.03 -12.61 -6.56
C ASP A 243 -11.49 -12.67 -6.45
N THR A 244 -10.75 -11.97 -7.31
CA THR A 244 -9.27 -12.01 -7.30
C THR A 244 -8.67 -11.17 -6.19
N LEU A 245 -9.38 -10.13 -5.72
CA LEU A 245 -9.00 -9.28 -4.61
C LEU A 245 -10.24 -8.68 -3.97
N LYS A 246 -10.52 -9.04 -2.73
CA LYS A 246 -11.67 -8.53 -1.98
C LYS A 246 -11.54 -7.03 -1.72
N SER A 247 -12.67 -6.36 -1.64
CA SER A 247 -12.75 -5.00 -1.13
C SER A 247 -12.92 -5.00 0.39
N ASN A 248 -12.20 -4.11 1.07
CA ASN A 248 -12.45 -3.79 2.48
C ASN A 248 -13.37 -2.55 2.62
N GLY A 249 -13.95 -2.10 1.51
CA GLY A 249 -14.83 -0.93 1.45
C GLY A 249 -14.09 0.41 1.43
N PRO A 250 -14.85 1.50 1.27
CA PRO A 250 -14.36 2.85 1.57
C PRO A 250 -14.23 3.01 3.08
N MET A 251 -13.13 3.61 3.53
CA MET A 251 -12.79 3.73 4.95
C MET A 251 -12.41 5.17 5.30
N HIS A 252 -12.60 5.53 6.58
CA HIS A 252 -12.11 6.80 7.10
C HIS A 252 -10.77 6.60 7.79
N ALA A 253 -9.75 7.38 7.35
CA ALA A 253 -8.45 7.40 8.01
C ALA A 253 -7.79 8.77 7.90
N ASN A 254 -7.09 9.15 8.98
CA ASN A 254 -6.47 10.45 9.12
C ASN A 254 -5.07 10.48 8.48
N PHE A 255 -4.99 10.30 7.17
CA PHE A 255 -3.75 10.48 6.44
C PHE A 255 -3.51 11.96 6.10
N ALA A 256 -2.27 12.41 6.14
CA ALA A 256 -1.92 13.80 5.86
C ALA A 256 -2.40 14.26 4.48
N VAL A 257 -2.31 13.38 3.47
CA VAL A 257 -2.69 13.67 2.09
C VAL A 257 -4.20 13.72 1.86
N THR A 258 -5.01 13.14 2.76
CA THR A 258 -6.48 13.17 2.66
C THR A 258 -7.14 14.29 3.47
N ARG A 259 -6.35 15.07 4.21
CA ARG A 259 -6.86 16.16 5.08
C ARG A 259 -7.24 17.45 4.35
N ASN A 260 -7.23 17.45 3.04
CA ASN A 260 -7.54 18.64 2.27
C ASN A 260 -8.97 19.13 2.57
N PRO A 261 -9.15 20.38 3.05
CA PRO A 261 -10.48 20.87 3.43
C PRO A 261 -11.31 21.37 2.24
N GLU A 262 -10.70 21.54 1.07
CA GLU A 262 -11.35 22.19 -0.09
C GLU A 262 -11.40 21.30 -1.32
N ILE A 263 -10.50 20.31 -1.42
CA ILE A 263 -10.39 19.46 -2.60
C ILE A 263 -10.73 18.02 -2.20
N PRO A 264 -11.70 17.37 -2.83
CA PRO A 264 -11.98 15.94 -2.63
C PRO A 264 -10.70 15.12 -2.75
N SER A 265 -10.31 14.44 -1.67
CA SER A 265 -9.05 13.75 -1.58
C SER A 265 -9.22 12.35 -1.03
N CYS A 266 -8.60 11.37 -1.68
CA CYS A 266 -8.59 9.99 -1.21
C CYS A 266 -7.21 9.35 -1.37
N LEU A 267 -7.00 8.25 -0.65
CA LEU A 267 -5.83 7.39 -0.73
C LEU A 267 -6.29 5.97 -1.06
N VAL A 268 -5.77 5.43 -2.13
CA VAL A 268 -6.07 4.09 -2.64
C VAL A 268 -4.97 3.13 -2.22
N GLU A 269 -5.31 2.17 -1.38
CA GLU A 269 -4.47 1.00 -1.10
C GLU A 269 -4.84 -0.11 -2.07
N VAL A 270 -4.00 -0.30 -3.08
CA VAL A 270 -4.32 -1.15 -4.25
C VAL A 270 -4.30 -2.64 -3.91
N ASP A 271 -3.30 -3.09 -3.17
CA ASP A 271 -3.08 -4.48 -2.77
C ASP A 271 -1.98 -4.51 -1.70
N PHE A 272 -1.68 -5.66 -1.12
CA PHE A 272 -0.61 -5.81 -0.13
C PHE A 272 0.72 -6.15 -0.79
N VAL A 273 1.67 -5.22 -0.74
CA VAL A 273 3.01 -5.42 -1.35
C VAL A 273 3.80 -6.54 -0.67
N THR A 274 3.56 -6.80 0.60
CA THR A 274 4.23 -7.84 1.40
C THR A 274 3.67 -9.25 1.18
N SER A 275 2.49 -9.37 0.56
CA SER A 275 1.91 -10.66 0.23
C SER A 275 2.55 -11.25 -1.04
N PRO A 276 2.97 -12.53 -1.07
CA PRO A 276 3.47 -13.17 -2.29
C PRO A 276 2.53 -13.06 -3.48
N ALA A 277 1.22 -13.29 -3.25
CA ALA A 277 0.21 -13.15 -4.29
C ALA A 277 -0.06 -11.67 -4.67
N GLY A 278 0.05 -10.76 -3.70
CA GLY A 278 -0.05 -9.31 -3.93
C GLY A 278 1.11 -8.82 -4.77
N GLU A 279 2.33 -9.20 -4.43
CA GLU A 279 3.53 -8.87 -5.21
C GLU A 279 3.37 -9.32 -6.67
N GLU A 280 2.98 -10.57 -6.93
CA GLU A 280 2.77 -11.04 -8.30
C GLU A 280 1.73 -10.21 -9.03
N ALA A 281 0.60 -9.90 -8.39
CA ALA A 281 -0.46 -9.07 -8.97
C ALA A 281 0.02 -7.65 -9.29
N ILE A 282 0.78 -7.03 -8.38
CA ILE A 282 1.34 -5.68 -8.53
C ILE A 282 2.31 -5.61 -9.73
N TRP A 283 3.14 -6.63 -9.92
CA TRP A 283 4.11 -6.66 -11.03
C TRP A 283 3.51 -7.13 -12.35
N ASN A 284 2.27 -7.63 -12.36
CA ASN A 284 1.55 -7.99 -13.58
C ASN A 284 1.05 -6.74 -14.31
N ALA A 285 1.53 -6.51 -15.55
CA ALA A 285 1.19 -5.32 -16.33
C ALA A 285 -0.31 -5.24 -16.69
N ALA A 286 -0.97 -6.36 -16.96
CA ALA A 286 -2.40 -6.40 -17.26
C ALA A 286 -3.22 -6.07 -16.00
N ARG A 287 -2.78 -6.56 -14.83
CA ARG A 287 -3.42 -6.26 -13.54
C ARG A 287 -3.30 -4.78 -13.20
N ARG A 288 -2.11 -4.17 -13.36
CA ARG A 288 -1.92 -2.73 -13.14
C ARG A 288 -2.82 -1.88 -14.06
N ARG A 289 -2.97 -2.28 -15.32
CA ARG A 289 -3.90 -1.60 -16.24
C ARG A 289 -5.34 -1.74 -15.78
N LEU A 290 -5.78 -2.93 -15.38
CA LEU A 290 -7.13 -3.16 -14.85
C LEU A 290 -7.42 -2.28 -13.64
N VAL A 291 -6.49 -2.21 -12.69
CA VAL A 291 -6.61 -1.34 -11.50
C VAL A 291 -6.72 0.13 -11.88
N ALA A 292 -5.84 0.60 -12.76
CA ALA A 292 -5.85 2.00 -13.20
C ALA A 292 -7.15 2.37 -13.93
N GLU A 293 -7.65 1.49 -14.78
CA GLU A 293 -8.94 1.67 -15.49
C GLU A 293 -10.12 1.69 -14.50
N ALA A 294 -10.09 0.83 -13.46
CA ALA A 294 -11.11 0.82 -12.42
C ALA A 294 -11.11 2.12 -11.60
N ILE A 295 -9.92 2.61 -11.20
CA ILE A 295 -9.80 3.89 -10.50
C ILE A 295 -10.32 5.04 -11.39
N ALA A 296 -9.93 5.05 -12.67
CA ALA A 296 -10.39 6.07 -13.63
C ALA A 296 -11.92 6.01 -13.85
N ALA A 297 -12.51 4.82 -13.90
CA ALA A 297 -13.97 4.63 -13.98
C ALA A 297 -14.68 5.15 -12.72
N GLY A 298 -14.08 4.95 -11.53
CA GLY A 298 -14.58 5.51 -10.27
C GLY A 298 -14.55 7.04 -10.25
N ILE A 299 -13.49 7.65 -10.80
CA ILE A 299 -13.40 9.11 -10.97
C ILE A 299 -14.49 9.60 -11.96
N ASP A 300 -14.75 8.88 -13.04
CA ASP A 300 -15.85 9.19 -13.97
C ASP A 300 -17.22 9.11 -13.29
N ALA A 301 -17.46 8.07 -12.50
CA ALA A 301 -18.71 7.90 -11.76
C ALA A 301 -18.92 9.02 -10.73
N TRP A 302 -17.87 9.36 -9.98
CA TRP A 302 -17.88 10.49 -9.05
C TRP A 302 -18.18 11.81 -9.78
N ARG A 303 -17.46 12.11 -10.85
CA ARG A 303 -17.68 13.34 -11.64
C ARG A 303 -19.13 13.45 -12.14
N LYS A 304 -19.74 12.35 -12.54
CA LYS A 304 -21.12 12.30 -13.03
C LYS A 304 -22.17 12.33 -11.92
N GLY A 305 -21.77 12.28 -10.66
CA GLY A 305 -22.69 12.12 -9.53
C GLY A 305 -23.48 10.82 -9.53
N THR A 306 -22.93 9.78 -10.22
CA THR A 306 -23.59 8.46 -10.36
C THR A 306 -23.08 7.45 -9.33
N THR A 307 -22.59 7.89 -8.18
CA THR A 307 -22.27 7.01 -7.06
C THR A 307 -23.54 6.25 -6.68
N LYS A 308 -23.54 4.95 -6.93
CA LYS A 308 -24.64 4.09 -6.50
C LYS A 308 -24.65 4.07 -4.99
N ASP A 309 -25.70 4.62 -4.39
CA ASP A 309 -26.04 4.33 -3.01
C ASP A 309 -26.17 2.83 -2.86
N ARG A 310 -25.31 2.23 -2.03
CA ARG A 310 -25.44 0.82 -1.62
C ARG A 310 -25.59 0.74 -0.12
#